data_ef7e81f773303f7102d3a0f239689d59
#
_entry.id   ef7e81f773303f7102d3a0f239689d59
#
_cell.length_a   1.000
_cell.length_b   1.000
_cell.length_c   1.000
_cell.angle_alpha   90.00
_cell.angle_beta   90.00
_cell.angle_gamma   90.00
#
_symmetry.space_group_name_H-M   'P 1'
#
loop_
_entity.id
_entity.type
_entity.pdbx_description
1 polymer ?
#
loop_
_entity_poly.entity_id
_entity_poly.type
_entity_poly.pdbx_seq_one_letter_code
_entity_poly.pdbx_strand_id
1 'polypeptide(L)'
;MAKVKPKWEHGQMSPDSENKVFCTAPWTHTYISPQSERRMCCASREDHMMQRQYIDASNDKSTGKYKEVGTIADYKPVSLKEHWNSPYMMEIRKKLMAGEEIPQCAVCNDSILSQSTYRQWFTGFLFEKYIDRCFEETDENGYTTMEPISFDYRVSNLCNFKCRMCGEPLSSAWEGEKRKHNLWSPENQPFMVPENKKIIQKFQKEVVEEEFWDAICRGIVEEIYWVGGEPLMYDIHWRSMDRLAKDNNLNKVHLRYNSNLSRVRFGDHYLYDWLPQAKDWTMCASIDGTGDIGEYIRTGLNWEQWDKNFREGVALPGGTDKMIMDLTLTGPGMFDLKNF
;
A
#
# COMPACT_ATOMS: atom_id res chain seq x y z
N MET A 1 -24.11 -1.92 -19.46
CA MET A 1 -23.12 -2.86 -20.02
C MET A 1 -23.40 -4.25 -19.47
N ALA A 2 -23.23 -5.30 -20.28
CA ALA A 2 -23.37 -6.67 -19.79
C ALA A 2 -22.22 -6.99 -18.81
N LYS A 3 -22.55 -7.67 -17.71
CA LYS A 3 -21.55 -8.15 -16.75
C LYS A 3 -20.94 -9.44 -17.28
N VAL A 4 -19.62 -9.51 -17.39
CA VAL A 4 -18.86 -10.69 -17.85
C VAL A 4 -18.01 -11.20 -16.69
N LYS A 5 -18.38 -12.34 -16.13
CA LYS A 5 -17.68 -12.92 -14.99
C LYS A 5 -16.36 -13.55 -15.43
N PRO A 6 -15.24 -13.30 -14.73
CA PRO A 6 -13.97 -13.93 -15.05
C PRO A 6 -13.99 -15.41 -14.62
N LYS A 7 -13.18 -16.22 -15.28
CA LYS A 7 -12.89 -17.59 -14.83
C LYS A 7 -11.54 -17.62 -14.13
N TRP A 8 -11.53 -18.00 -12.87
CA TRP A 8 -10.34 -18.21 -12.05
C TRP A 8 -10.33 -19.65 -11.54
N GLU A 9 -9.17 -20.28 -11.58
CA GLU A 9 -8.98 -21.65 -11.14
C GLU A 9 -7.64 -21.76 -10.41
N HIS A 10 -7.67 -22.20 -9.16
CA HIS A 10 -6.47 -22.39 -8.33
C HIS A 10 -5.57 -21.15 -8.23
N GLY A 11 -6.16 -19.98 -8.08
CA GLY A 11 -5.43 -18.71 -7.94
C GLY A 11 -4.95 -18.13 -9.28
N GLN A 12 -5.29 -18.71 -10.42
CA GLN A 12 -4.89 -18.24 -11.74
C GLN A 12 -6.09 -17.95 -12.63
N MET A 13 -5.95 -16.94 -13.48
CA MET A 13 -6.96 -16.66 -14.49
C MET A 13 -6.92 -17.75 -15.58
N SER A 14 -8.06 -18.36 -15.86
CA SER A 14 -8.20 -19.34 -16.92
C SER A 14 -7.89 -18.73 -18.30
N PRO A 15 -7.14 -19.41 -19.18
CA PRO A 15 -6.86 -18.92 -20.54
C PRO A 15 -8.11 -18.63 -21.37
N ASP A 16 -9.21 -19.34 -21.13
CA ASP A 16 -10.50 -19.20 -21.81
C ASP A 16 -11.46 -18.22 -21.09
N SER A 17 -10.96 -17.47 -20.10
CA SER A 17 -11.75 -16.39 -19.49
C SER A 17 -12.05 -15.28 -20.50
N GLU A 18 -13.33 -14.95 -20.67
CA GLU A 18 -13.75 -13.83 -21.52
C GLU A 18 -13.39 -12.48 -20.90
N ASN A 19 -13.46 -12.37 -19.57
CA ASN A 19 -13.02 -11.18 -18.86
C ASN A 19 -11.61 -11.38 -18.29
N LYS A 20 -10.62 -10.78 -18.94
CA LYS A 20 -9.20 -10.88 -18.56
C LYS A 20 -8.70 -9.69 -17.76
N VAL A 21 -9.55 -8.67 -17.54
CA VAL A 21 -9.16 -7.42 -16.87
C VAL A 21 -9.74 -7.30 -15.48
N PHE A 22 -10.66 -8.17 -15.09
CA PHE A 22 -11.28 -8.14 -13.77
C PHE A 22 -10.25 -8.27 -12.65
N CYS A 23 -10.43 -7.46 -11.62
CA CYS A 23 -9.63 -7.49 -10.39
C CYS A 23 -10.55 -7.22 -9.19
N THR A 24 -10.40 -7.97 -8.11
CA THR A 24 -11.21 -7.78 -6.90
C THR A 24 -10.82 -6.54 -6.09
N ALA A 25 -9.66 -5.93 -6.34
CA ALA A 25 -9.18 -4.78 -5.56
C ALA A 25 -10.21 -3.64 -5.41
N PRO A 26 -10.95 -3.20 -6.44
CA PRO A 26 -11.96 -2.16 -6.29
C PRO A 26 -13.13 -2.48 -5.34
N TRP A 27 -13.26 -3.73 -4.89
CA TRP A 27 -14.29 -4.22 -3.97
C TRP A 27 -13.77 -4.63 -2.61
N THR A 28 -12.48 -4.88 -2.50
CA THR A 28 -11.89 -5.47 -1.30
C THR A 28 -10.75 -4.66 -0.71
N HIS A 29 -10.14 -3.78 -1.49
CA HIS A 29 -8.90 -3.09 -1.14
C HIS A 29 -9.05 -1.57 -1.12
N THR A 30 -8.34 -0.94 -0.21
CA THR A 30 -8.22 0.52 -0.15
C THR A 30 -6.77 0.93 0.06
N TYR A 31 -6.35 1.93 -0.71
CA TYR A 31 -5.01 2.51 -0.65
C TYR A 31 -5.06 3.99 -0.27
N ILE A 32 -4.11 4.42 0.53
CA ILE A 32 -3.83 5.84 0.76
C ILE A 32 -2.33 6.09 0.82
N SER A 33 -1.87 7.14 0.12
CA SER A 33 -0.46 7.56 0.15
C SER A 33 -0.11 8.34 1.42
N PRO A 34 1.18 8.52 1.74
CA PRO A 34 1.61 9.41 2.83
C PRO A 34 1.19 10.89 2.64
N GLN A 35 0.81 11.28 1.43
CA GLN A 35 0.27 12.59 1.09
C GLN A 35 -1.27 12.61 1.10
N SER A 36 -1.90 11.56 1.62
CA SER A 36 -3.37 11.42 1.72
C SER A 36 -4.09 11.30 0.37
N GLU A 37 -3.40 10.81 -0.66
CA GLU A 37 -4.01 10.49 -1.96
C GLU A 37 -4.66 9.11 -1.89
N ARG A 38 -5.94 9.04 -2.23
CA ARG A 38 -6.65 7.76 -2.37
C ARG A 38 -6.60 7.27 -3.80
N ARG A 39 -6.41 5.95 -3.94
CA ARG A 39 -6.38 5.26 -5.22
C ARG A 39 -7.08 3.92 -5.12
N MET A 40 -7.37 3.36 -6.28
CA MET A 40 -7.89 2.00 -6.38
C MET A 40 -6.92 0.97 -5.77
N CYS A 41 -5.63 1.08 -6.06
CA CYS A 41 -4.56 0.25 -5.48
C CYS A 41 -3.20 0.95 -5.62
N CYS A 42 -2.16 0.41 -4.98
CA CYS A 42 -0.81 0.97 -5.01
C CYS A 42 -0.17 1.02 -6.42
N ALA A 43 -0.58 0.12 -7.33
CA ALA A 43 -0.08 0.06 -8.70
C ALA A 43 -0.93 0.87 -9.71
N SER A 44 -2.04 1.44 -9.26
CA SER A 44 -2.92 2.24 -10.11
C SER A 44 -2.16 3.42 -10.71
N ARG A 45 -2.20 3.57 -12.03
CA ARG A 45 -1.64 4.71 -12.74
C ARG A 45 -2.68 5.80 -12.87
N GLU A 46 -2.43 6.90 -12.21
CA GLU A 46 -3.28 8.08 -12.23
C GLU A 46 -2.39 9.29 -12.47
N ASP A 47 -2.81 10.12 -13.41
CA ASP A 47 -2.06 11.32 -13.78
C ASP A 47 -1.95 12.29 -12.58
N HIS A 48 -0.77 12.87 -12.39
CA HIS A 48 -0.50 13.92 -11.41
C HIS A 48 -0.84 13.58 -9.94
N MET A 49 -0.71 12.32 -9.56
CA MET A 49 -1.11 11.84 -8.24
C MET A 49 -0.42 12.55 -7.08
N MET A 50 0.86 12.87 -7.24
CA MET A 50 1.64 13.60 -6.24
C MET A 50 1.20 15.06 -6.07
N GLN A 51 0.38 15.57 -6.98
CA GLN A 51 -0.11 16.96 -6.96
C GLN A 51 -1.57 17.07 -6.50
N ARG A 52 -2.23 15.93 -6.23
CA ARG A 52 -3.65 15.87 -5.89
C ARG A 52 -3.90 15.21 -4.58
N GLN A 53 -4.87 15.74 -3.88
CA GLN A 53 -5.29 15.23 -2.59
C GLN A 53 -6.56 14.43 -2.64
N TYR A 54 -7.31 14.56 -3.70
CA TYR A 54 -8.56 13.83 -3.88
C TYR A 54 -8.78 13.56 -5.35
N ILE A 55 -9.63 12.60 -5.61
CA ILE A 55 -10.09 12.26 -6.93
C ILE A 55 -11.38 13.02 -7.15
N ASP A 56 -11.38 13.99 -8.05
CA ASP A 56 -12.59 14.59 -8.53
C ASP A 56 -13.20 13.71 -9.61
N ALA A 57 -14.17 12.90 -9.19
CA ALA A 57 -14.86 11.97 -10.07
C ALA A 57 -15.78 12.64 -11.10
N SER A 58 -16.01 13.94 -11.00
CA SER A 58 -16.77 14.71 -12.02
C SER A 58 -15.96 14.97 -13.27
N ASN A 59 -14.67 14.64 -13.26
CA ASN A 59 -13.76 14.95 -14.34
C ASN A 59 -13.79 14.00 -15.51
N ASP A 60 -13.40 14.58 -16.62
CA ASP A 60 -13.31 14.05 -17.96
C ASP A 60 -13.42 12.53 -18.04
N LYS A 61 -14.67 12.08 -18.05
CA LYS A 61 -15.03 10.65 -18.12
C LYS A 61 -14.51 9.97 -19.38
N SER A 62 -14.10 10.75 -20.40
CA SER A 62 -13.64 10.22 -21.67
C SER A 62 -12.20 9.77 -21.64
N THR A 63 -11.36 10.36 -20.78
CA THR A 63 -9.92 10.07 -20.72
C THR A 63 -9.50 9.32 -19.46
N GLY A 64 -10.37 9.20 -18.46
CA GLY A 64 -10.02 8.67 -17.14
C GLY A 64 -9.02 9.56 -16.39
N LYS A 65 -8.77 10.77 -16.87
CA LYS A 65 -7.85 11.73 -16.26
C LYS A 65 -8.56 12.55 -15.22
N TYR A 66 -7.86 12.83 -14.15
CA TYR A 66 -8.34 13.77 -13.13
C TYR A 66 -8.05 15.20 -13.57
N LYS A 67 -8.95 16.11 -13.23
CA LYS A 67 -8.72 17.53 -13.39
C LYS A 67 -7.63 17.97 -12.43
N GLU A 68 -6.70 18.76 -12.89
CA GLU A 68 -5.74 19.39 -12.01
C GLU A 68 -6.47 20.20 -10.94
N VAL A 69 -6.15 19.98 -9.71
CA VAL A 69 -6.58 20.85 -8.62
C VAL A 69 -5.78 22.13 -8.78
N GLY A 70 -6.44 23.25 -9.06
CA GLY A 70 -5.88 24.48 -9.61
C GLY A 70 -4.60 24.98 -8.95
N THR A 71 -4.56 25.15 -7.62
CA THR A 71 -3.40 25.63 -6.88
C THR A 71 -3.15 24.77 -5.65
N ILE A 72 -1.96 24.94 -5.07
CA ILE A 72 -1.60 24.33 -3.77
C ILE A 72 -2.66 24.59 -2.67
N ALA A 73 -3.34 25.74 -2.74
CA ALA A 73 -4.42 26.10 -1.81
C ALA A 73 -5.67 25.21 -1.92
N ASP A 74 -5.80 24.48 -3.03
CA ASP A 74 -6.96 23.61 -3.28
C ASP A 74 -6.75 22.17 -2.81
N TYR A 75 -5.81 21.95 -1.90
CA TYR A 75 -5.49 20.63 -1.36
C TYR A 75 -6.67 20.09 -0.52
N LYS A 76 -7.42 19.11 -1.03
CA LYS A 76 -8.65 18.58 -0.43
C LYS A 76 -8.64 17.06 -0.37
N PRO A 77 -8.13 16.48 0.71
CA PRO A 77 -8.15 15.03 0.89
C PRO A 77 -9.59 14.51 1.05
N VAL A 78 -9.81 13.28 0.59
CA VAL A 78 -11.13 12.63 0.52
C VAL A 78 -11.18 11.43 1.45
N SER A 79 -12.23 11.33 2.27
CA SER A 79 -12.48 10.20 3.16
C SER A 79 -12.74 8.89 2.38
N LEU A 80 -12.56 7.74 3.05
CA LEU A 80 -12.91 6.45 2.46
C LEU A 80 -14.39 6.40 2.05
N LYS A 81 -15.27 6.92 2.88
CA LYS A 81 -16.71 6.98 2.61
C LYS A 81 -17.04 7.76 1.34
N GLU A 82 -16.38 8.90 1.13
CA GLU A 82 -16.56 9.72 -0.08
C GLU A 82 -15.97 9.05 -1.31
N HIS A 83 -14.82 8.39 -1.17
CA HIS A 83 -14.12 7.73 -2.26
C HIS A 83 -14.78 6.42 -2.71
N TRP A 84 -15.20 5.56 -1.76
CA TRP A 84 -15.54 4.16 -2.01
C TRP A 84 -16.63 3.94 -3.05
N ASN A 85 -17.70 4.71 -2.99
CA ASN A 85 -18.77 4.72 -3.97
C ASN A 85 -18.86 6.06 -4.73
N SER A 86 -17.73 6.74 -4.90
CA SER A 86 -17.67 7.91 -5.79
C SER A 86 -17.99 7.51 -7.23
N PRO A 87 -18.48 8.44 -8.06
CA PRO A 87 -18.69 8.18 -9.49
C PRO A 87 -17.45 7.60 -10.20
N TYR A 88 -16.26 7.98 -9.75
CA TYR A 88 -15.00 7.44 -10.25
C TYR A 88 -14.84 5.93 -9.95
N MET A 89 -15.02 5.51 -8.70
CA MET A 89 -14.92 4.10 -8.32
C MET A 89 -16.05 3.26 -8.90
N MET A 90 -17.24 3.83 -8.99
CA MET A 90 -18.38 3.17 -9.64
C MET A 90 -18.10 2.90 -11.11
N GLU A 91 -17.54 3.86 -11.85
CA GLU A 91 -17.20 3.68 -13.27
C GLU A 91 -16.06 2.66 -13.47
N ILE A 92 -15.06 2.63 -12.58
CA ILE A 92 -14.02 1.59 -12.57
C ILE A 92 -14.65 0.20 -12.42
N ARG A 93 -15.50 0.00 -11.42
CA ARG A 93 -16.14 -1.30 -11.18
C ARG A 93 -16.99 -1.72 -12.38
N LYS A 94 -17.79 -0.82 -12.91
CA LYS A 94 -18.65 -1.07 -14.06
C LYS A 94 -17.85 -1.53 -15.28
N LYS A 95 -16.74 -0.86 -15.61
CA LYS A 95 -15.87 -1.24 -16.72
C LYS A 95 -15.20 -2.59 -16.49
N LEU A 96 -14.61 -2.80 -15.33
CA LEU A 96 -13.96 -4.07 -15.02
C LEU A 96 -14.94 -5.26 -15.02
N MET A 97 -16.19 -5.05 -14.58
CA MET A 97 -17.24 -6.07 -14.67
C MET A 97 -17.67 -6.34 -16.12
N ALA A 98 -17.57 -5.36 -16.99
CA ALA A 98 -17.86 -5.52 -18.43
C ALA A 98 -16.69 -6.13 -19.22
N GLY A 99 -15.53 -6.36 -18.59
CA GLY A 99 -14.34 -6.85 -19.28
C GLY A 99 -13.60 -5.76 -20.06
N GLU A 100 -13.82 -4.49 -19.73
CA GLU A 100 -13.19 -3.35 -20.40
C GLU A 100 -11.88 -2.95 -19.70
N GLU A 101 -10.84 -2.73 -20.50
CA GLU A 101 -9.58 -2.19 -20.00
C GLU A 101 -9.74 -0.74 -19.53
N ILE A 102 -9.02 -0.41 -18.44
CA ILE A 102 -8.96 0.95 -17.92
C ILE A 102 -7.52 1.43 -17.82
N PRO A 103 -7.24 2.72 -18.07
CA PRO A 103 -5.87 3.27 -18.01
C PRO A 103 -5.20 3.08 -16.65
N GLN A 104 -5.97 3.09 -15.59
CA GLN A 104 -5.46 2.89 -14.22
C GLN A 104 -4.80 1.52 -14.03
N CYS A 105 -5.23 0.52 -14.79
CA CYS A 105 -4.73 -0.85 -14.75
C CYS A 105 -3.58 -1.14 -15.73
N ALA A 106 -3.01 -0.13 -16.38
CA ALA A 106 -1.95 -0.29 -17.38
C ALA A 106 -0.80 -1.16 -16.89
N VAL A 107 -0.35 -1.00 -15.63
CA VAL A 107 0.70 -1.86 -15.05
C VAL A 107 0.36 -3.34 -15.13
N CYS A 108 -0.89 -3.71 -14.88
CA CYS A 108 -1.33 -5.10 -14.95
C CYS A 108 -1.66 -5.57 -16.37
N ASN A 109 -2.03 -4.66 -17.27
CA ASN A 109 -2.37 -4.98 -18.66
C ASN A 109 -1.12 -5.09 -19.53
N ASP A 110 -0.13 -4.19 -19.31
CA ASP A 110 1.12 -4.10 -20.10
C ASP A 110 2.19 -5.10 -19.65
N SER A 111 1.96 -5.84 -18.60
CA SER A 111 2.96 -6.74 -18.03
C SER A 111 3.11 -8.01 -18.88
N ILE A 112 3.95 -7.91 -19.90
CA ILE A 112 4.30 -9.03 -20.82
C ILE A 112 5.07 -10.14 -20.09
N LEU A 113 5.67 -9.85 -18.93
CA LEU A 113 6.60 -10.74 -18.24
C LEU A 113 6.06 -11.36 -16.95
N SER A 114 4.87 -11.02 -16.50
CA SER A 114 4.48 -11.40 -15.16
C SER A 114 3.27 -12.32 -15.11
N GLN A 115 3.52 -13.53 -14.72
CA GLN A 115 2.55 -14.38 -14.04
C GLN A 115 2.15 -13.82 -12.66
N SER A 116 2.78 -12.72 -12.23
CA SER A 116 2.61 -12.13 -10.90
C SER A 116 2.30 -10.63 -11.00
N THR A 117 1.10 -10.32 -11.47
CA THR A 117 0.56 -8.96 -11.45
C THR A 117 -0.14 -8.68 -10.12
N TYR A 118 -0.39 -7.40 -9.81
CA TYR A 118 -1.25 -7.02 -8.67
C TYR A 118 -2.67 -7.59 -8.82
N ARG A 119 -3.18 -7.75 -10.04
CA ARG A 119 -4.45 -8.45 -10.33
C ARG A 119 -4.40 -9.90 -9.85
N GLN A 120 -3.33 -10.62 -10.15
CA GLN A 120 -3.07 -11.98 -9.67
C GLN A 120 -3.04 -12.03 -8.14
N TRP A 121 -2.34 -11.08 -7.53
CA TRP A 121 -2.26 -10.97 -6.09
C TRP A 121 -3.62 -10.78 -5.43
N PHE A 122 -4.35 -9.74 -5.84
CA PHE A 122 -5.65 -9.44 -5.22
C PHE A 122 -6.72 -10.49 -5.55
N THR A 123 -6.84 -10.89 -6.81
CA THR A 123 -7.92 -11.78 -7.21
C THR A 123 -7.56 -13.24 -6.97
N GLY A 124 -6.40 -13.70 -7.46
CA GLY A 124 -6.06 -15.11 -7.39
C GLY A 124 -5.60 -15.53 -5.99
N PHE A 125 -4.70 -14.78 -5.39
CA PHE A 125 -4.10 -15.20 -4.12
C PHE A 125 -4.94 -14.83 -2.89
N LEU A 126 -5.44 -13.59 -2.81
CA LEU A 126 -6.14 -13.14 -1.61
C LEU A 126 -7.65 -13.37 -1.64
N PHE A 127 -8.32 -12.98 -2.71
CA PHE A 127 -9.75 -12.71 -2.71
C PHE A 127 -10.54 -13.41 -3.83
N GLU A 128 -10.05 -14.53 -4.37
CA GLU A 128 -10.79 -15.33 -5.37
C GLU A 128 -12.20 -15.69 -4.88
N LYS A 129 -12.34 -16.04 -3.61
CA LYS A 129 -13.61 -16.35 -2.95
C LYS A 129 -14.66 -15.22 -3.00
N TYR A 130 -14.23 -13.99 -3.28
CA TYR A 130 -15.12 -12.83 -3.33
C TYR A 130 -15.58 -12.46 -4.75
N ILE A 131 -15.12 -13.14 -5.79
CA ILE A 131 -15.51 -12.83 -7.18
C ILE A 131 -17.03 -12.80 -7.31
N ASP A 132 -17.73 -13.83 -6.81
CA ASP A 132 -19.18 -13.91 -6.90
C ASP A 132 -19.87 -12.74 -6.23
N ARG A 133 -19.46 -12.41 -5.01
CA ARG A 133 -19.99 -11.26 -4.27
C ARG A 133 -19.75 -9.93 -4.98
N CYS A 134 -18.60 -9.75 -5.64
CA CYS A 134 -18.34 -8.54 -6.42
C CYS A 134 -19.43 -8.33 -7.49
N PHE A 135 -19.89 -9.40 -8.13
CA PHE A 135 -20.93 -9.33 -9.15
C PHE A 135 -22.36 -9.24 -8.59
N GLU A 136 -22.62 -9.89 -7.48
CA GLU A 136 -23.94 -9.94 -6.83
C GLU A 136 -24.24 -8.67 -6.04
N GLU A 137 -23.23 -8.12 -5.33
CA GLU A 137 -23.38 -6.96 -4.45
C GLU A 137 -23.07 -5.62 -5.14
N THR A 138 -22.98 -5.60 -6.47
CA THR A 138 -22.76 -4.37 -7.25
C THR A 138 -23.89 -4.16 -8.23
N ASP A 139 -24.49 -2.98 -8.23
CA ASP A 139 -25.58 -2.63 -9.13
C ASP A 139 -25.10 -2.31 -10.55
N GLU A 140 -26.01 -1.94 -11.44
CA GLU A 140 -25.76 -1.58 -12.84
C GLU A 140 -24.94 -0.29 -13.00
N ASN A 141 -24.90 0.56 -11.97
CA ASN A 141 -24.16 1.81 -11.95
C ASN A 141 -22.76 1.65 -11.37
N GLY A 142 -22.42 0.46 -10.81
CA GLY A 142 -21.13 0.18 -10.17
C GLY A 142 -21.09 0.51 -8.67
N TYR A 143 -22.26 0.89 -8.08
CA TYR A 143 -22.37 1.01 -6.62
C TYR A 143 -22.31 -0.37 -5.99
N THR A 144 -21.53 -0.52 -4.91
CA THR A 144 -21.39 -1.79 -4.17
C THR A 144 -21.73 -1.62 -2.69
N THR A 145 -22.32 -2.67 -2.12
CA THR A 145 -22.55 -2.78 -0.67
C THR A 145 -21.36 -3.42 0.06
N MET A 146 -20.38 -3.95 -0.68
CA MET A 146 -19.15 -4.48 -0.08
C MET A 146 -18.33 -3.39 0.57
N GLU A 147 -17.67 -3.73 1.66
CA GLU A 147 -16.71 -2.86 2.36
C GLU A 147 -15.28 -3.33 2.10
N PRO A 148 -14.27 -2.44 2.16
CA PRO A 148 -12.87 -2.85 2.06
C PRO A 148 -12.47 -3.69 3.27
N ILE A 149 -11.73 -4.75 2.99
CA ILE A 149 -11.20 -5.71 3.96
C ILE A 149 -9.67 -5.81 3.90
N SER A 150 -9.06 -5.11 2.96
CA SER A 150 -7.62 -5.04 2.69
C SER A 150 -7.17 -3.58 2.71
N PHE A 151 -6.12 -3.28 3.47
CA PHE A 151 -5.68 -1.91 3.74
C PHE A 151 -4.19 -1.74 3.44
N ASP A 152 -3.87 -0.86 2.48
CA ASP A 152 -2.53 -0.29 2.23
C ASP A 152 -2.56 1.17 2.68
N TYR A 153 -2.53 1.39 3.99
CA TYR A 153 -2.62 2.72 4.59
C TYR A 153 -1.25 3.24 5.00
N ARG A 154 -0.67 4.04 4.13
CA ARG A 154 0.62 4.71 4.35
C ARG A 154 0.40 6.02 5.09
N VAL A 155 0.08 5.91 6.36
CA VAL A 155 -0.39 7.03 7.21
C VAL A 155 0.62 8.16 7.41
N SER A 156 1.88 7.96 7.02
CA SER A 156 2.92 8.97 7.15
C SER A 156 4.13 8.66 6.28
N ASN A 157 4.93 9.68 5.98
CA ASN A 157 6.29 9.51 5.45
C ASN A 157 7.35 9.35 6.55
N LEU A 158 6.94 9.11 7.81
CA LEU A 158 7.87 8.93 8.92
C LEU A 158 8.82 7.77 8.65
N CYS A 159 10.12 8.08 8.55
CA CYS A 159 11.19 7.10 8.33
C CYS A 159 12.48 7.64 8.93
N ASN A 160 13.24 6.76 9.56
CA ASN A 160 14.54 7.09 10.16
C ASN A 160 15.70 6.95 9.18
N PHE A 161 15.47 6.46 7.94
CA PHE A 161 16.52 6.30 6.94
C PHE A 161 16.43 7.35 5.82
N LYS A 162 17.61 7.62 5.21
CA LYS A 162 17.77 8.39 3.97
C LYS A 162 18.41 7.51 2.92
N CYS A 163 17.69 6.49 2.46
CA CYS A 163 18.16 5.58 1.43
C CYS A 163 18.37 6.34 0.11
N ARG A 164 19.46 6.04 -0.62
CA ARG A 164 19.84 6.77 -1.84
C ARG A 164 18.86 6.62 -2.99
N MET A 165 18.07 5.54 -3.00
CA MET A 165 17.01 5.30 -3.98
C MET A 165 15.63 5.82 -3.54
N CYS A 166 15.52 6.42 -2.35
CA CYS A 166 14.27 6.94 -1.80
C CYS A 166 14.21 8.47 -1.87
N GLY A 167 13.07 9.03 -1.51
CA GLY A 167 12.86 10.48 -1.48
C GLY A 167 11.90 10.92 -0.38
N GLU A 168 11.70 12.22 -0.31
CA GLU A 168 10.85 12.89 0.68
C GLU A 168 9.39 12.44 0.73
N PRO A 169 8.77 11.94 -0.37
CA PRO A 169 7.41 11.43 -0.27
C PRO A 169 7.26 10.26 0.69
N LEU A 170 8.33 9.46 0.83
CA LEU A 170 8.35 8.25 1.66
C LEU A 170 9.37 8.31 2.80
N SER A 171 10.08 9.42 2.99
CA SER A 171 11.06 9.58 4.06
C SER A 171 11.04 10.98 4.66
N SER A 172 10.62 11.08 5.92
CA SER A 172 10.68 12.33 6.68
C SER A 172 12.12 12.80 6.94
N ALA A 173 13.09 11.88 6.97
CA ALA A 173 14.50 12.22 7.08
C ALA A 173 15.02 12.92 5.81
N TRP A 174 14.60 12.45 4.60
CA TRP A 174 14.86 13.15 3.35
C TRP A 174 14.13 14.49 3.25
N GLU A 175 12.89 14.54 3.69
CA GLU A 175 12.13 15.81 3.75
C GLU A 175 12.86 16.84 4.60
N GLY A 176 13.32 16.45 5.80
CA GLY A 176 14.08 17.30 6.69
C GLY A 176 15.37 17.82 6.05
N GLU A 177 16.11 16.97 5.34
CA GLU A 177 17.34 17.36 4.64
C GLU A 177 17.07 18.32 3.49
N LYS A 178 16.08 18.03 2.65
CA LYS A 178 15.69 18.93 1.55
C LYS A 178 15.24 20.29 2.06
N ARG A 179 14.51 20.36 3.16
CA ARG A 179 14.14 21.62 3.82
C ARG A 179 15.36 22.40 4.30
N LYS A 180 16.27 21.72 5.00
CA LYS A 180 17.50 22.31 5.54
C LYS A 180 18.37 22.94 4.46
N HIS A 181 18.44 22.33 3.29
CA HIS A 181 19.29 22.76 2.19
C HIS A 181 18.55 23.49 1.07
N ASN A 182 17.27 23.82 1.24
CA ASN A 182 16.42 24.45 0.23
C ASN A 182 16.40 23.70 -1.12
N LEU A 183 16.36 22.38 -1.07
CA LEU A 183 16.34 21.48 -2.24
C LEU A 183 14.92 21.02 -2.60
N TRP A 184 13.95 21.88 -2.45
CA TRP A 184 12.54 21.61 -2.79
C TRP A 184 11.86 22.86 -3.31
N SER A 185 10.74 22.68 -4.00
CA SER A 185 9.88 23.81 -4.40
C SER A 185 8.40 23.47 -4.21
N PRO A 186 7.54 24.48 -4.00
CA PRO A 186 6.10 24.27 -3.88
C PRO A 186 5.47 23.57 -5.10
N GLU A 187 5.98 23.81 -6.29
CA GLU A 187 5.47 23.26 -7.54
C GLU A 187 5.76 21.75 -7.64
N ASN A 188 6.95 21.32 -7.21
CA ASN A 188 7.38 19.93 -7.32
C ASN A 188 7.00 19.11 -6.08
N GLN A 189 6.96 19.73 -4.91
CA GLN A 189 6.62 19.07 -3.65
C GLN A 189 5.52 19.85 -2.91
N PRO A 190 4.29 19.92 -3.44
CA PRO A 190 3.21 20.67 -2.82
C PRO A 190 2.86 20.19 -1.40
N PHE A 191 3.06 18.90 -1.12
CA PHE A 191 2.85 18.31 0.22
C PHE A 191 3.88 18.82 1.27
N MET A 192 4.99 19.40 0.84
CA MET A 192 6.00 20.02 1.74
C MET A 192 5.64 21.47 2.11
N VAL A 193 4.72 22.12 1.43
CA VAL A 193 4.23 23.45 1.83
C VAL A 193 3.64 23.36 3.24
N PRO A 194 4.03 24.25 4.18
CA PRO A 194 3.66 24.13 5.59
C PRO A 194 2.15 24.04 5.83
N GLU A 195 1.35 24.80 5.09
CA GLU A 195 -0.11 24.79 5.16
C GLU A 195 -0.69 23.47 4.72
N ASN A 196 -0.23 22.96 3.58
CA ASN A 196 -0.66 21.67 3.05
C ASN A 196 -0.25 20.52 3.98
N LYS A 197 0.97 20.59 4.51
CA LYS A 197 1.44 19.59 5.49
C LYS A 197 0.55 19.52 6.72
N LYS A 198 0.09 20.65 7.24
CA LYS A 198 -0.86 20.68 8.36
C LYS A 198 -2.19 20.02 8.00
N ILE A 199 -2.71 20.29 6.79
CA ILE A 199 -3.94 19.66 6.29
C ILE A 199 -3.76 18.14 6.19
N ILE A 200 -2.65 17.68 5.59
CA ILE A 200 -2.34 16.25 5.46
C ILE A 200 -2.28 15.58 6.84
N GLN A 201 -1.50 16.13 7.76
CA GLN A 201 -1.32 15.55 9.08
C GLN A 201 -2.63 15.50 9.88
N LYS A 202 -3.43 16.56 9.81
CA LYS A 202 -4.75 16.59 10.44
C LYS A 202 -5.66 15.52 9.85
N PHE A 203 -5.74 15.44 8.53
CA PHE A 203 -6.58 14.45 7.84
C PHE A 203 -6.12 13.02 8.14
N GLN A 204 -4.83 12.74 8.09
CA GLN A 204 -4.29 11.44 8.44
C GLN A 204 -4.66 11.04 9.87
N LYS A 205 -4.55 11.97 10.83
CA LYS A 205 -4.84 11.68 12.23
C LYS A 205 -6.33 11.54 12.53
N GLU A 206 -7.16 12.45 12.00
CA GLU A 206 -8.57 12.56 12.36
C GLU A 206 -9.50 11.72 11.45
N VAL A 207 -9.03 11.32 10.26
CA VAL A 207 -9.84 10.58 9.30
C VAL A 207 -9.22 9.23 8.98
N VAL A 208 -7.98 9.20 8.46
CA VAL A 208 -7.37 7.95 7.96
C VAL A 208 -7.11 6.94 9.08
N GLU A 209 -6.52 7.39 10.19
CA GLU A 209 -6.30 6.51 11.34
C GLU A 209 -7.61 6.03 11.95
N GLU A 210 -8.65 6.88 12.01
CA GLU A 210 -9.95 6.51 12.56
C GLU A 210 -10.72 5.53 11.66
N GLU A 211 -10.67 5.71 10.34
CA GLU A 211 -11.24 4.75 9.38
C GLU A 211 -10.60 3.36 9.52
N PHE A 212 -9.28 3.32 9.64
CA PHE A 212 -8.55 2.08 9.82
C PHE A 212 -8.82 1.46 11.19
N TRP A 213 -8.84 2.28 12.25
CA TRP A 213 -9.14 1.83 13.61
C TRP A 213 -10.56 1.26 13.73
N ASP A 214 -11.54 1.89 13.08
CA ASP A 214 -12.90 1.35 13.00
C ASP A 214 -12.93 -0.04 12.36
N ALA A 215 -12.26 -0.23 11.23
CA ALA A 215 -12.17 -1.52 10.56
C ALA A 215 -11.51 -2.61 11.45
N ILE A 216 -10.44 -2.25 12.18
CA ILE A 216 -9.78 -3.13 13.15
C ILE A 216 -10.76 -3.52 14.28
N CYS A 217 -11.44 -2.54 14.88
CA CYS A 217 -12.38 -2.78 15.98
C CYS A 217 -13.59 -3.61 15.56
N ARG A 218 -14.06 -3.45 14.33
CA ARG A 218 -15.15 -4.25 13.74
C ARG A 218 -14.72 -5.66 13.35
N GLY A 219 -13.41 -5.95 13.33
CA GLY A 219 -12.85 -7.25 12.96
C GLY A 219 -13.11 -7.67 11.51
N ILE A 220 -13.28 -6.68 10.60
CA ILE A 220 -13.54 -6.92 9.17
C ILE A 220 -12.27 -7.08 8.34
N VAL A 221 -11.11 -6.78 8.91
CA VAL A 221 -9.83 -6.76 8.19
C VAL A 221 -9.36 -8.18 7.91
N GLU A 222 -9.05 -8.48 6.64
CA GLU A 222 -8.49 -9.76 6.20
C GLU A 222 -7.05 -9.63 5.66
N GLU A 223 -6.61 -8.42 5.28
CA GLU A 223 -5.24 -8.13 4.89
C GLU A 223 -4.82 -6.74 5.33
N ILE A 224 -3.59 -6.63 5.81
CA ILE A 224 -2.93 -5.34 6.05
C ILE A 224 -1.56 -5.35 5.36
N TYR A 225 -1.32 -4.36 4.51
CA TYR A 225 0.00 -4.11 3.95
C TYR A 225 0.67 -2.94 4.67
N TRP A 226 1.53 -3.29 5.62
CA TRP A 226 2.33 -2.34 6.38
C TRP A 226 3.52 -1.85 5.55
N VAL A 227 3.41 -0.65 5.03
CA VAL A 227 4.40 -0.03 4.13
C VAL A 227 4.27 1.50 4.20
N GLY A 228 5.11 2.23 3.50
CA GLY A 228 5.07 3.70 3.45
C GLY A 228 6.43 4.30 3.71
N GLY A 229 6.61 5.09 4.78
CA GLY A 229 7.91 5.45 5.31
C GLY A 229 8.55 4.23 5.97
N GLU A 230 8.52 4.17 7.29
CA GLU A 230 8.84 2.95 8.04
C GLU A 230 7.65 2.58 8.92
N PRO A 231 6.90 1.52 8.58
CA PRO A 231 5.66 1.19 9.29
C PRO A 231 5.88 0.86 10.77
N LEU A 232 7.03 0.29 11.14
CA LEU A 232 7.35 -0.04 12.53
C LEU A 232 7.68 1.21 13.39
N MET A 233 7.66 2.39 12.78
CA MET A 233 7.70 3.67 13.49
C MET A 233 6.32 4.27 13.76
N TYR A 234 5.25 3.72 13.21
CA TYR A 234 3.89 4.27 13.37
C TYR A 234 3.25 3.77 14.66
N ASP A 235 2.73 4.68 15.48
CA ASP A 235 1.94 4.34 16.67
C ASP A 235 0.72 3.48 16.32
N ILE A 236 0.01 3.86 15.25
CA ILE A 236 -1.16 3.12 14.78
C ILE A 236 -0.85 1.66 14.44
N HIS A 237 0.37 1.33 13.93
CA HIS A 237 0.79 -0.04 13.71
C HIS A 237 0.72 -0.85 15.02
N TRP A 238 1.42 -0.38 16.05
CA TRP A 238 1.52 -1.12 17.32
C TRP A 238 0.19 -1.24 18.04
N ARG A 239 -0.61 -0.17 18.04
CA ARG A 239 -1.97 -0.17 18.59
C ARG A 239 -2.88 -1.17 17.87
N SER A 240 -2.84 -1.20 16.55
CA SER A 240 -3.67 -2.10 15.74
C SER A 240 -3.29 -3.55 15.94
N MET A 241 -2.00 -3.86 15.98
CA MET A 241 -1.50 -5.21 16.22
C MET A 241 -1.87 -5.71 17.63
N ASP A 242 -1.71 -4.87 18.65
CA ASP A 242 -2.13 -5.17 20.02
C ASP A 242 -3.65 -5.42 20.10
N ARG A 243 -4.44 -4.61 19.42
CA ARG A 243 -5.89 -4.77 19.39
C ARG A 243 -6.31 -6.06 18.69
N LEU A 244 -5.74 -6.37 17.53
CA LEU A 244 -6.01 -7.61 16.80
C LEU A 244 -5.63 -8.85 17.63
N ALA A 245 -4.51 -8.79 18.37
CA ALA A 245 -4.09 -9.86 19.25
C ALA A 245 -5.08 -10.06 20.42
N LYS A 246 -5.46 -8.98 21.09
CA LYS A 246 -6.41 -9.01 22.23
C LYS A 246 -7.80 -9.52 21.84
N ASP A 247 -8.24 -9.19 20.63
CA ASP A 247 -9.55 -9.61 20.12
C ASP A 247 -9.53 -10.99 19.44
N ASN A 248 -8.40 -11.70 19.45
CA ASN A 248 -8.21 -12.98 18.74
C ASN A 248 -8.51 -12.90 17.24
N ASN A 249 -8.23 -11.77 16.62
CA ASN A 249 -8.49 -11.53 15.19
C ASN A 249 -7.24 -11.68 14.31
N LEU A 250 -6.02 -11.79 14.87
CA LEU A 250 -4.79 -11.99 14.08
C LEU A 250 -4.88 -13.21 13.16
N ASN A 251 -5.49 -14.30 13.63
CA ASN A 251 -5.67 -15.54 12.87
C ASN A 251 -6.58 -15.41 11.62
N LYS A 252 -7.17 -14.25 11.38
CA LYS A 252 -7.97 -13.94 10.20
C LYS A 252 -7.22 -13.06 9.20
N VAL A 253 -6.13 -12.42 9.63
CA VAL A 253 -5.44 -11.36 8.88
C VAL A 253 -4.18 -11.89 8.23
N HIS A 254 -4.04 -11.66 6.93
CA HIS A 254 -2.78 -11.75 6.21
C HIS A 254 -1.98 -10.46 6.41
N LEU A 255 -0.80 -10.57 7.02
CA LEU A 255 0.07 -9.43 7.32
C LEU A 255 1.21 -9.35 6.30
N ARG A 256 1.31 -8.23 5.60
CA ARG A 256 2.44 -7.95 4.70
C ARG A 256 3.22 -6.76 5.20
N TYR A 257 4.53 -6.87 5.13
CA TYR A 257 5.44 -5.79 5.51
C TYR A 257 6.45 -5.50 4.43
N ASN A 258 6.69 -4.20 4.16
CA ASN A 258 7.95 -3.71 3.65
C ASN A 258 8.55 -2.80 4.72
N SER A 259 9.63 -3.23 5.32
CA SER A 259 10.27 -2.54 6.44
C SER A 259 11.78 -2.45 6.26
N ASN A 260 12.35 -1.36 6.74
CA ASN A 260 13.80 -1.22 6.85
C ASN A 260 14.38 -2.04 8.02
N LEU A 261 13.52 -2.71 8.77
CA LEU A 261 13.81 -3.62 9.87
C LEU A 261 14.77 -3.05 10.95
N SER A 262 14.83 -1.72 11.08
CA SER A 262 15.66 -1.05 12.08
C SER A 262 15.20 -1.32 13.51
N ARG A 263 13.94 -1.74 13.68
CA ARG A 263 13.35 -2.13 14.96
C ARG A 263 12.30 -3.20 14.77
N VAL A 264 12.13 -4.01 15.78
CA VAL A 264 11.05 -5.01 15.90
C VAL A 264 10.35 -4.95 17.28
N ARG A 265 10.69 -3.89 18.05
CA ARG A 265 10.12 -3.62 19.38
C ARG A 265 9.70 -2.16 19.51
N PHE A 266 8.63 -1.94 20.29
CA PHE A 266 8.17 -0.60 20.66
C PHE A 266 7.51 -0.67 22.05
N GLY A 267 8.08 0.00 23.04
CA GLY A 267 7.69 -0.19 24.43
C GLY A 267 7.78 -1.67 24.83
N ASP A 268 6.72 -2.21 25.38
CA ASP A 268 6.63 -3.61 25.79
C ASP A 268 6.21 -4.56 24.65
N HIS A 269 5.92 -4.02 23.48
CA HIS A 269 5.48 -4.82 22.33
C HIS A 269 6.65 -5.37 21.52
N TYR A 270 6.53 -6.61 21.08
CA TYR A 270 7.47 -7.30 20.21
C TYR A 270 6.74 -7.88 19.01
N LEU A 271 7.12 -7.45 17.81
CA LEU A 271 6.45 -7.83 16.57
C LEU A 271 6.38 -9.36 16.38
N TYR A 272 7.47 -10.02 16.73
CA TYR A 272 7.60 -11.46 16.51
C TYR A 272 6.78 -12.32 17.46
N ASP A 273 6.20 -11.74 18.52
CA ASP A 273 5.18 -12.43 19.33
C ASP A 273 3.83 -12.50 18.58
N TRP A 274 3.58 -11.60 17.65
CA TRP A 274 2.32 -11.50 16.92
C TRP A 274 2.31 -12.20 15.56
N LEU A 275 3.44 -12.15 14.81
CA LEU A 275 3.49 -12.74 13.47
C LEU A 275 3.07 -14.21 13.41
N PRO A 276 3.50 -15.10 14.34
CA PRO A 276 3.07 -16.50 14.33
C PRO A 276 1.59 -16.71 14.64
N GLN A 277 0.90 -15.70 15.17
CA GLN A 277 -0.54 -15.75 15.46
C GLN A 277 -1.40 -15.31 14.26
N ALA A 278 -0.81 -14.66 13.26
CA ALA A 278 -1.51 -14.22 12.07
C ALA A 278 -1.96 -15.42 11.21
N LYS A 279 -3.02 -15.22 10.42
CA LYS A 279 -3.45 -16.20 9.41
C LYS A 279 -2.30 -16.57 8.48
N ASP A 280 -1.58 -15.55 8.04
CA ASP A 280 -0.34 -15.66 7.28
C ASP A 280 0.42 -14.34 7.38
N TRP A 281 1.73 -14.37 7.08
CA TRP A 281 2.53 -13.15 7.07
C TRP A 281 3.70 -13.22 6.11
N THR A 282 4.15 -12.07 5.64
CA THR A 282 5.37 -11.92 4.84
C THR A 282 6.07 -10.63 5.23
N MET A 283 7.37 -10.71 5.49
CA MET A 283 8.23 -9.58 5.80
C MET A 283 9.24 -9.39 4.66
N CYS A 284 9.03 -8.38 3.82
CA CYS A 284 10.04 -7.89 2.88
C CYS A 284 10.98 -6.96 3.66
N ALA A 285 12.10 -7.51 4.10
CA ALA A 285 13.14 -6.80 4.83
C ALA A 285 14.06 -6.07 3.84
N SER A 286 13.93 -4.77 3.78
CA SER A 286 14.64 -3.94 2.79
C SER A 286 16.13 -3.82 3.11
N ILE A 287 16.98 -4.26 2.18
CA ILE A 287 18.44 -4.22 2.28
C ILE A 287 19.06 -4.15 0.88
N ASP A 288 20.20 -3.47 0.71
CA ASP A 288 20.84 -3.27 -0.60
C ASP A 288 22.36 -3.47 -0.58
N GLY A 289 22.89 -3.90 0.54
CA GLY A 289 24.30 -4.21 0.78
C GLY A 289 24.51 -4.60 2.24
N THR A 290 25.59 -5.31 2.52
CA THR A 290 26.00 -5.72 3.86
C THR A 290 26.96 -4.71 4.47
N GLY A 291 27.11 -4.69 5.80
CA GLY A 291 28.07 -3.84 6.51
C GLY A 291 28.10 -2.39 6.04
N ASP A 292 29.29 -1.85 5.86
CA ASP A 292 29.53 -0.44 5.47
C ASP A 292 28.86 -0.07 4.13
N ILE A 293 28.76 -1.02 3.19
CA ILE A 293 28.10 -0.77 1.89
C ILE A 293 26.60 -0.58 2.10
N GLY A 294 25.98 -1.44 2.89
CA GLY A 294 24.56 -1.31 3.25
C GLY A 294 24.27 0.00 3.97
N GLU A 295 25.09 0.36 4.95
CA GLU A 295 24.98 1.61 5.72
C GLU A 295 25.21 2.87 4.85
N TYR A 296 26.10 2.79 3.86
CA TYR A 296 26.27 3.86 2.88
C TYR A 296 25.07 4.04 1.97
N ILE A 297 24.48 2.96 1.48
CA ILE A 297 23.32 2.99 0.57
C ILE A 297 22.06 3.44 1.34
N ARG A 298 21.85 2.90 2.53
CA ARG A 298 20.71 3.17 3.41
C ARG A 298 21.14 3.97 4.63
N THR A 299 21.51 5.23 4.45
CA THR A 299 21.97 6.11 5.55
C THR A 299 20.97 6.07 6.72
N GLY A 300 21.43 5.61 7.87
CA GLY A 300 20.64 5.35 9.07
C GLY A 300 20.52 3.86 9.42
N LEU A 301 20.90 2.97 8.49
CA LEU A 301 21.02 1.53 8.77
C LEU A 301 22.14 1.28 9.81
N ASN A 302 21.89 0.39 10.73
CA ASN A 302 22.88 -0.32 11.51
C ASN A 302 22.82 -1.79 11.08
N TRP A 303 23.86 -2.25 10.41
CA TRP A 303 23.89 -3.59 9.80
C TRP A 303 23.75 -4.71 10.83
N GLU A 304 24.47 -4.63 11.95
CA GLU A 304 24.44 -5.66 12.99
C GLU A 304 23.02 -5.80 13.60
N GLN A 305 22.36 -4.67 13.84
CA GLN A 305 20.98 -4.68 14.36
C GLN A 305 20.01 -5.23 13.32
N TRP A 306 20.19 -4.88 12.05
CA TRP A 306 19.35 -5.38 10.95
C TRP A 306 19.51 -6.91 10.82
N ASP A 307 20.74 -7.42 10.75
CA ASP A 307 21.04 -8.85 10.63
C ASP A 307 20.46 -9.63 11.80
N LYS A 308 20.63 -9.11 13.03
CA LYS A 308 20.01 -9.68 14.22
C LYS A 308 18.50 -9.77 14.09
N ASN A 309 17.82 -8.66 13.76
CA ASN A 309 16.36 -8.62 13.61
C ASN A 309 15.89 -9.58 12.50
N PHE A 310 16.62 -9.66 11.39
CA PHE A 310 16.29 -10.55 10.30
C PHE A 310 16.40 -12.04 10.73
N ARG A 311 17.51 -12.42 11.38
CA ARG A 311 17.71 -13.80 11.86
C ARG A 311 16.69 -14.21 12.93
N GLU A 312 16.30 -13.30 13.82
CA GLU A 312 15.22 -13.54 14.77
C GLU A 312 13.90 -13.84 14.04
N GLY A 313 13.60 -13.11 12.96
CA GLY A 313 12.41 -13.37 12.13
C GLY A 313 12.47 -14.70 11.38
N VAL A 314 13.65 -15.06 10.84
CA VAL A 314 13.86 -16.36 10.17
C VAL A 314 13.68 -17.54 11.13
N ALA A 315 14.00 -17.34 12.40
CA ALA A 315 13.83 -18.38 13.45
C ALA A 315 12.37 -18.63 13.88
N LEU A 316 11.42 -17.79 13.44
CA LEU A 316 10.00 -18.00 13.69
C LEU A 316 9.47 -19.24 12.95
N PRO A 317 8.37 -19.84 13.40
CA PRO A 317 7.70 -20.91 12.65
C PRO A 317 7.38 -20.47 11.20
N GLY A 318 7.94 -21.16 10.21
CA GLY A 318 7.82 -20.82 8.79
C GLY A 318 8.60 -19.57 8.36
N GLY A 319 9.43 -19.00 9.23
CA GLY A 319 10.16 -17.75 8.96
C GLY A 319 11.13 -17.83 7.78
N THR A 320 11.71 -19.00 7.48
CA THR A 320 12.57 -19.23 6.33
C THR A 320 11.91 -18.89 4.98
N ASP A 321 10.60 -19.08 4.87
CA ASP A 321 9.84 -18.83 3.64
C ASP A 321 9.14 -17.46 3.64
N LYS A 322 9.08 -16.80 4.81
CA LYS A 322 8.31 -15.58 5.05
C LYS A 322 9.15 -14.33 5.26
N MET A 323 10.42 -14.50 5.67
CA MET A 323 11.39 -13.42 5.74
C MET A 323 12.12 -13.31 4.40
N ILE A 324 11.85 -12.26 3.66
CA ILE A 324 12.37 -12.03 2.31
C ILE A 324 13.32 -10.84 2.35
N MET A 325 14.52 -10.99 1.82
CA MET A 325 15.41 -9.85 1.55
C MET A 325 14.91 -9.12 0.31
N ASP A 326 14.44 -7.89 0.51
CA ASP A 326 13.97 -7.02 -0.58
C ASP A 326 15.10 -6.07 -1.00
N LEU A 327 15.71 -6.38 -2.14
CA LEU A 327 16.96 -5.76 -2.62
C LEU A 327 16.70 -4.86 -3.83
N THR A 328 17.06 -3.58 -3.70
CA THR A 328 17.19 -2.67 -4.84
C THR A 328 18.62 -2.71 -5.34
N LEU A 329 18.81 -3.18 -6.56
CA LEU A 329 20.15 -3.27 -7.16
C LEU A 329 20.70 -1.88 -7.44
N THR A 330 21.71 -1.49 -6.68
CA THR A 330 22.43 -0.21 -6.81
C THR A 330 23.85 -0.43 -7.29
N GLY A 331 24.52 0.62 -7.81
CA GLY A 331 25.92 0.51 -8.22
C GLY A 331 26.83 -0.04 -7.11
N PRO A 332 26.87 0.55 -5.90
CA PRO A 332 27.66 -0.01 -4.80
C PRO A 332 27.21 -1.42 -4.39
N GLY A 333 25.89 -1.70 -4.33
CA GLY A 333 25.34 -2.99 -3.95
C GLY A 333 25.72 -4.13 -4.91
N MET A 334 25.91 -3.83 -6.20
CA MET A 334 26.37 -4.84 -7.17
C MET A 334 27.73 -5.47 -6.80
N PHE A 335 28.61 -4.71 -6.16
CA PHE A 335 29.92 -5.23 -5.73
C PHE A 335 29.83 -6.05 -4.44
N ASP A 336 28.70 -5.99 -3.76
CA ASP A 336 28.47 -6.65 -2.48
C ASP A 336 27.59 -7.92 -2.57
N LEU A 337 27.04 -8.22 -3.75
CA LEU A 337 26.10 -9.35 -3.95
C LEU A 337 26.63 -10.70 -3.45
N LYS A 338 27.93 -10.91 -3.48
CA LYS A 338 28.56 -12.17 -3.00
C LYS A 338 28.54 -12.35 -1.49
N ASN A 339 28.19 -11.29 -0.74
CA ASN A 339 28.21 -11.28 0.72
C ASN A 339 26.78 -11.52 1.32
N PHE A 340 25.76 -11.56 0.44
CA PHE A 340 24.42 -12.02 0.78
C PHE A 340 24.34 -13.55 0.68
#